data_8df70122dfdb1fcbca4bd1141c9985b0
#
_entry.id   8df70122dfdb1fcbca4bd1141c9985b0
#
_cell.length_a   1.000
_cell.length_b   1.000
_cell.length_c   1.000
_cell.angle_alpha   90.00
_cell.angle_beta   90.00
_cell.angle_gamma   90.00
#
_symmetry.space_group_name_H-M   'P 1'
#
loop_
_entity.id
_entity.type
_entity.pdbx_description
1 polymer ?
#
loop_
_entity_poly.entity_id
_entity_poly.type
_entity_poly.pdbx_seq_one_letter_code
_entity_poly.pdbx_strand_id
1 'polypeptide(L)'
;MNFDLITFGCSWVKGCGVGYETGMKRHVYNNQINDEDICGKYSFRGILSERWDCNNINYGCMGSSNMRQFRHALEHFKCKPEKKTVVLWGISSIFRHEVWCNTRIKRGESQGKGYC
;
A
#
# COMPACT_ATOMS: atom_id res chain seq x y z
N MET A 1 13.79 9.43 14.72
CA MET A 1 14.26 10.39 13.68
C MET A 1 13.07 11.15 13.12
N ASN A 2 13.21 12.42 12.79
CA ASN A 2 12.07 13.21 12.29
C ASN A 2 12.00 13.17 10.75
N PHE A 3 11.59 12.05 10.20
CA PHE A 3 11.34 11.88 8.77
C PHE A 3 10.13 10.98 8.53
N ASP A 4 9.62 10.98 7.31
CA ASP A 4 8.53 10.11 6.89
C ASP A 4 9.07 8.99 5.99
N LEU A 5 8.64 7.77 6.25
CA LEU A 5 8.81 6.63 5.36
C LEU A 5 7.57 6.52 4.49
N ILE A 6 7.75 6.70 3.18
CA ILE A 6 6.65 6.59 2.21
C ILE A 6 6.89 5.37 1.33
N THR A 7 5.88 4.54 1.19
CA THR A 7 5.96 3.32 0.42
C THR A 7 4.97 3.31 -0.73
N PHE A 8 5.46 3.00 -1.93
CA PHE A 8 4.68 2.80 -3.14
C PHE A 8 4.87 1.38 -3.65
N GLY A 9 3.83 0.79 -4.20
CA GLY A 9 3.94 -0.54 -4.79
C GLY A 9 2.63 -1.32 -4.79
N CYS A 10 2.74 -2.63 -4.96
CA CYS A 10 1.62 -3.55 -5.01
C CYS A 10 1.30 -4.17 -3.63
N SER A 11 0.60 -5.29 -3.63
CA SER A 11 0.22 -6.04 -2.43
C SER A 11 1.41 -6.41 -1.52
N TRP A 12 2.58 -6.68 -2.08
CA TRP A 12 3.79 -6.97 -1.31
C TRP A 12 4.22 -5.79 -0.45
N VAL A 13 4.23 -4.60 -1.04
CA VAL A 13 4.59 -3.38 -0.31
C VAL A 13 3.55 -3.02 0.73
N LYS A 14 2.28 -3.22 0.42
CA LYS A 14 1.19 -3.04 1.38
C LYS A 14 1.34 -3.98 2.58
N GLY A 15 1.89 -5.17 2.38
CA GLY A 15 1.99 -6.22 3.41
C GLY A 15 0.77 -7.13 3.44
N CYS A 16 0.09 -7.29 2.31
CA CYS A 16 -1.03 -8.24 2.23
C CYS A 16 -0.53 -9.66 2.52
N GLY A 17 -1.22 -10.35 3.40
CA GLY A 17 -0.89 -11.72 3.78
C GLY A 17 0.00 -11.87 5.01
N VAL A 18 0.52 -10.78 5.58
CA VAL A 18 1.24 -10.87 6.85
C VAL A 18 0.29 -11.36 7.96
N GLY A 19 0.79 -12.20 8.83
CA GLY A 19 0.00 -12.81 9.90
C GLY A 19 -0.65 -14.14 9.54
N TYR A 20 -0.60 -14.58 8.28
CA TYR A 20 -1.15 -15.88 7.87
C TYR A 20 -0.47 -17.07 8.57
N GLU A 21 0.81 -16.95 8.85
CA GLU A 21 1.64 -18.01 9.45
C GLU A 21 1.30 -18.32 10.91
N THR A 22 0.45 -17.54 11.56
CA THR A 22 0.09 -17.70 12.97
C THR A 22 -1.05 -18.70 13.22
N GLY A 23 -1.36 -19.58 12.27
CA GLY A 23 -2.46 -20.56 12.42
C GLY A 23 -3.86 -19.96 12.34
N MET A 24 -3.98 -18.78 11.77
CA MET A 24 -5.22 -18.04 11.60
C MET A 24 -6.20 -18.82 10.71
N LYS A 25 -7.46 -18.95 11.13
CA LYS A 25 -8.49 -19.56 10.30
C LYS A 25 -8.71 -18.73 9.03
N ARG A 26 -8.94 -19.41 7.89
CA ARG A 26 -9.07 -18.77 6.57
C ARG A 26 -10.06 -17.61 6.53
N HIS A 27 -11.19 -17.71 7.22
CA HIS A 27 -12.17 -16.64 7.24
C HIS A 27 -11.68 -15.38 8.01
N VAL A 28 -10.91 -15.58 9.07
CA VAL A 28 -10.28 -14.47 9.83
C VAL A 28 -9.21 -13.81 8.96
N TYR A 29 -8.39 -14.61 8.29
CA TYR A 29 -7.39 -14.11 7.36
C TYR A 29 -8.01 -13.29 6.23
N ASN A 30 -9.07 -13.76 5.59
CA ASN A 30 -9.74 -13.04 4.51
C ASN A 30 -10.29 -11.68 4.95
N ASN A 31 -10.71 -11.54 6.20
CA ASN A 31 -11.17 -10.28 6.75
C ASN A 31 -10.03 -9.32 7.09
N GLN A 32 -8.84 -9.84 7.37
CA GLN A 32 -7.69 -9.07 7.83
C GLN A 32 -6.60 -8.84 6.78
N ILE A 33 -6.69 -9.50 5.62
CA ILE A 33 -5.65 -9.42 4.57
C ILE A 33 -5.33 -7.98 4.12
N ASN A 34 -6.28 -7.07 4.28
CA ASN A 34 -6.18 -5.67 3.96
C ASN A 34 -6.23 -4.75 5.18
N ASP A 35 -6.26 -5.32 6.37
CA ASP A 35 -6.30 -4.55 7.62
C ASP A 35 -4.99 -3.75 7.75
N GLU A 36 -5.11 -2.44 7.76
CA GLU A 36 -3.95 -1.54 7.84
C GLU A 36 -3.23 -1.65 9.17
N ASP A 37 -3.94 -1.94 10.26
CA ASP A 37 -3.33 -2.12 11.58
C ASP A 37 -2.38 -3.34 11.57
N ILE A 38 -2.81 -4.42 10.91
CA ILE A 38 -1.99 -5.63 10.76
C ILE A 38 -0.91 -5.43 9.70
N CYS A 39 -1.29 -4.98 8.51
CA CYS A 39 -0.35 -4.74 7.42
C CYS A 39 0.69 -3.68 7.80
N GLY A 40 0.25 -2.62 8.45
CA GLY A 40 1.11 -1.52 8.86
C GLY A 40 2.11 -1.89 9.95
N LYS A 41 1.76 -2.85 10.83
CA LYS A 41 2.61 -3.27 11.93
C LYS A 41 3.58 -4.38 11.56
N TYR A 42 3.08 -5.42 10.90
CA TYR A 42 3.83 -6.67 10.70
C TYR A 42 4.50 -6.79 9.33
N SER A 43 4.24 -5.89 8.41
CA SER A 43 4.96 -5.83 7.13
C SER A 43 6.36 -5.22 7.29
N PHE A 44 7.20 -5.39 6.25
CA PHE A 44 8.55 -4.81 6.27
C PHE A 44 8.55 -3.29 6.51
N ARG A 45 7.56 -2.56 5.98
CA ARG A 45 7.44 -1.11 6.17
C ARG A 45 7.09 -0.75 7.62
N GLY A 46 6.30 -1.58 8.28
CA GLY A 46 6.00 -1.44 9.71
C GLY A 46 7.23 -1.67 10.57
N ILE A 47 7.93 -2.75 10.32
CA ILE A 47 9.18 -3.08 11.01
C ILE A 47 10.24 -1.99 10.83
N LEU A 48 10.36 -1.46 9.60
CA LEU A 48 11.30 -0.37 9.34
C LEU A 48 10.90 0.93 10.03
N SER A 49 9.62 1.29 10.02
CA SER A 49 9.16 2.51 10.66
C SER A 49 9.34 2.48 12.19
N GLU A 50 9.10 1.33 12.81
CA GLU A 50 9.36 1.13 14.23
C GLU A 50 10.88 1.23 14.52
N ARG A 51 11.70 0.57 13.72
CA ARG A 51 13.16 0.56 13.90
C ARG A 51 13.79 1.94 13.70
N TRP A 52 13.24 2.74 12.80
CA TRP A 52 13.74 4.07 12.48
C TRP A 52 13.04 5.19 13.25
N ASP A 53 12.05 4.85 14.07
CA ASP A 53 11.23 5.81 14.81
C ASP A 53 10.71 6.92 13.88
N CYS A 54 9.95 6.53 12.83
CA CYS A 54 9.44 7.41 11.82
C CYS A 54 7.99 7.10 11.44
N ASN A 55 7.31 8.06 10.82
CA ASN A 55 5.97 7.82 10.31
C ASN A 55 5.99 6.86 9.11
N ASN A 56 4.98 6.03 9.02
CA ASN A 56 4.77 5.10 7.92
C ASN A 56 3.55 5.52 7.09
N ILE A 57 3.82 6.03 5.89
CA ILE A 57 2.78 6.44 4.94
C ILE A 57 2.79 5.45 3.77
N ASN A 58 1.67 4.76 3.57
CA ASN A 58 1.58 3.71 2.57
C ASN A 58 0.61 4.05 1.45
N TYR A 59 1.11 4.01 0.22
CA TYR A 59 0.33 4.06 -1.02
C TYR A 59 0.29 2.71 -1.75
N GLY A 60 0.97 1.70 -1.22
CA GLY A 60 0.90 0.34 -1.77
C GLY A 60 -0.53 -0.20 -1.76
N CYS A 61 -0.93 -0.81 -2.86
CA CYS A 61 -2.27 -1.32 -3.05
C CYS A 61 -2.28 -2.64 -3.81
N MET A 62 -3.22 -3.52 -3.48
CA MET A 62 -3.39 -4.79 -4.20
C MET A 62 -3.62 -4.56 -5.69
N GLY A 63 -2.90 -5.32 -6.52
CA GLY A 63 -3.04 -5.24 -7.97
C GLY A 63 -2.56 -3.93 -8.61
N SER A 64 -1.92 -3.06 -7.84
CA SER A 64 -1.49 -1.76 -8.33
C SER A 64 -0.45 -1.86 -9.45
N SER A 65 -0.60 -1.03 -10.47
CA SER A 65 0.38 -0.82 -11.53
C SER A 65 1.42 0.23 -11.13
N ASN A 66 2.57 0.23 -11.81
CA ASN A 66 3.58 1.27 -11.63
C ASN A 66 3.05 2.66 -12.00
N MET A 67 2.21 2.77 -13.01
CA MET A 67 1.58 4.04 -13.43
C MET A 67 0.71 4.61 -12.30
N ARG A 68 -0.11 3.78 -11.66
CA ARG A 68 -0.93 4.19 -10.53
C ARG A 68 -0.06 4.70 -9.38
N GLN A 69 1.00 3.98 -9.06
CA GLN A 69 1.92 4.37 -7.99
C GLN A 69 2.65 5.68 -8.32
N PHE A 70 3.04 5.87 -9.58
CA PHE A 70 3.64 7.11 -10.03
C PHE A 70 2.69 8.31 -9.90
N ARG A 71 1.41 8.12 -10.26
CA ARG A 71 0.39 9.15 -10.09
C ARG A 71 0.20 9.53 -8.60
N HIS A 72 0.14 8.55 -7.71
CA HIS A 72 0.08 8.82 -6.27
C HIS A 72 1.32 9.55 -5.75
N ALA A 73 2.49 9.20 -6.25
CA ALA A 73 3.72 9.90 -5.90
C ALA A 73 3.69 11.36 -6.35
N LEU A 74 3.27 11.63 -7.59
CA LEU A 74 3.11 12.99 -8.09
C LEU A 74 2.12 13.80 -7.24
N GLU A 75 1.00 13.22 -6.86
CA GLU A 75 0.01 13.90 -6.01
C GLU A 75 0.57 14.19 -4.62
N HIS A 76 1.27 13.23 -4.02
CA HIS A 76 1.87 13.42 -2.70
C HIS A 76 2.93 14.53 -2.70
N PHE A 77 3.80 14.56 -3.71
CA PHE A 77 4.91 15.51 -3.78
C PHE A 77 4.57 16.85 -4.43
N LYS A 78 3.34 17.07 -4.87
CA LYS A 78 2.88 18.42 -5.31
C LYS A 78 3.03 19.44 -4.20
N CYS A 79 2.72 19.07 -2.98
CA CYS A 79 2.98 19.89 -1.81
C CYS A 79 4.36 19.50 -1.30
N LYS A 80 5.32 20.42 -1.33
CA LYS A 80 6.67 20.14 -0.83
C LYS A 80 6.58 19.61 0.60
N PRO A 81 7.08 18.40 0.88
CA PRO A 81 7.02 17.86 2.22
C PRO A 81 7.87 18.73 3.15
N GLU A 82 7.31 19.06 4.30
CA GLU A 82 8.04 19.82 5.33
C GLU A 82 9.12 18.98 6.02
N LYS A 83 8.95 17.65 5.98
CA LYS A 83 9.87 16.69 6.62
C LYS A 83 10.75 16.00 5.58
N LYS A 84 11.91 15.58 6.02
CA LYS A 84 12.73 14.64 5.25
C LYS A 84 11.93 13.39 4.96
N THR A 85 12.07 12.84 3.77
CA THR A 85 11.31 11.72 3.31
C THR A 85 12.21 10.63 2.76
N VAL A 86 11.99 9.40 3.21
CA VAL A 86 12.56 8.19 2.61
C VAL A 86 11.47 7.53 1.79
N VAL A 87 11.74 7.28 0.52
CA VAL A 87 10.80 6.63 -0.39
C VAL A 87 11.28 5.21 -0.70
N LEU A 88 10.43 4.23 -0.45
CA LEU A 88 10.61 2.86 -0.89
C LEU A 88 9.57 2.54 -1.96
N TRP A 89 10.03 2.17 -3.14
CA TRP A 89 9.17 1.85 -4.26
C TRP A 89 9.36 0.40 -4.69
N GLY A 90 8.36 -0.43 -4.39
CA GLY A 90 8.28 -1.79 -4.92
C GLY A 90 7.74 -1.78 -6.34
N ILE A 91 8.63 -1.92 -7.31
CA ILE A 91 8.25 -1.94 -8.73
C ILE A 91 7.40 -3.18 -9.01
N SER A 92 6.22 -2.95 -9.53
CA SER A 92 5.28 -3.99 -9.95
C SER A 92 5.61 -4.50 -11.36
N SER A 93 4.95 -5.59 -11.78
CA SER A 93 5.09 -6.10 -13.14
C SER A 93 4.80 -5.02 -14.19
N ILE A 94 5.64 -4.97 -15.23
CA ILE A 94 5.47 -4.07 -16.37
C ILE A 94 4.18 -4.35 -17.17
N PHE A 95 3.62 -5.55 -17.02
CA PHE A 95 2.37 -5.94 -17.68
C PHE A 95 1.10 -5.44 -16.99
N ARG A 96 1.23 -4.79 -15.84
CA ARG A 96 0.09 -4.17 -15.15
C ARG A 96 -0.10 -2.75 -15.64
N HIS A 97 -1.28 -2.47 -16.14
CA HIS A 97 -1.66 -1.17 -16.66
C HIS A 97 -2.83 -0.59 -15.88
N GLU A 98 -2.87 0.72 -15.75
CA GLU A 98 -4.03 1.45 -15.26
C GLU A 98 -4.87 1.84 -16.48
N VAL A 99 -6.14 1.50 -16.46
CA VAL A 99 -7.10 1.87 -17.51
C VAL A 99 -8.11 2.83 -16.93
N TRP A 100 -8.30 3.97 -17.59
CA TRP A 100 -9.36 4.88 -17.22
C TRP A 100 -10.71 4.25 -17.60
N CYS A 101 -11.60 4.11 -16.63
CA CYS A 101 -12.91 3.53 -16.85
C CYS A 101 -13.98 4.50 -16.36
N ASN A 102 -14.84 4.97 -17.29
CA ASN A 102 -15.98 5.81 -16.95
C ASN A 102 -17.16 5.01 -16.39
N THR A 103 -17.16 3.70 -16.54
CA THR A 103 -18.18 2.83 -15.97
C THR A 103 -17.73 2.34 -14.59
N ARG A 104 -18.54 2.63 -13.58
CA ARG A 104 -18.40 1.97 -12.29
C ARG A 104 -18.62 0.47 -12.49
N ILE A 105 -17.56 -0.30 -12.64
CA ILE A 105 -17.67 -1.74 -12.53
C ILE A 105 -18.10 -1.99 -11.08
N LYS A 106 -19.35 -2.37 -10.89
CA LYS A 106 -19.85 -2.90 -9.62
C LYS A 106 -19.14 -4.23 -9.36
N ARG A 107 -17.91 -4.18 -8.90
CA ARG A 107 -17.33 -5.28 -8.17
C ARG A 107 -17.87 -5.16 -6.76
N GLY A 108 -18.43 -6.26 -6.26
CA GLY A 108 -19.15 -6.36 -5.00
C GLY A 108 -18.70 -5.40 -3.91
N GLU A 109 -19.59 -5.07 -3.04
CA GLU A 109 -19.65 -3.96 -2.08
C GLU A 109 -18.41 -3.69 -1.19
N SER A 110 -17.30 -4.39 -1.40
CA SER A 110 -16.09 -4.29 -0.57
C SER A 110 -14.96 -3.45 -1.16
N GLN A 111 -15.13 -2.83 -2.31
CA GLN A 111 -14.09 -1.98 -2.88
C GLN A 111 -14.55 -0.54 -2.95
N GLY A 112 -14.10 0.22 -1.98
CA GLY A 112 -14.20 1.66 -1.98
C GLY A 112 -13.71 2.24 -3.33
N LYS A 113 -14.26 3.38 -3.69
CA LYS A 113 -13.97 4.19 -4.87
C LYS A 113 -12.48 4.09 -5.26
N GLY A 114 -12.16 3.28 -6.25
CA GLY A 114 -10.79 3.10 -6.70
C GLY A 114 -10.76 2.68 -8.15
N TYR A 115 -9.88 3.30 -8.88
CA TYR A 115 -9.54 2.91 -10.26
C TYR A 115 -9.12 1.44 -10.31
N CYS A 116 -9.63 0.71 -11.28
CA CYS A 116 -9.17 -0.64 -11.59
C CYS A 116 -7.82 -0.61 -12.28
#